data_ace71033397c327efdb6e7e1cca9c8c5
#
_entry.id   ace71033397c327efdb6e7e1cca9c8c5
#
_cell.length_a   1.000
_cell.length_b   1.000
_cell.length_c   1.000
_cell.angle_alpha   90.00
_cell.angle_beta   90.00
_cell.angle_gamma   90.00
#
_symmetry.space_group_name_H-M   'P 1'
#
loop_
_entity.id
_entity.type
_entity.pdbx_description
1 polymer ?
#
loop_
_entity_poly.entity_id
_entity_poly.type
_entity_poly.pdbx_seq_one_letter_code
_entity_poly.pdbx_strand_id
1 'polypeptide(L)' 'MEKLALSEKYMLSINEAGAYFNIGVKKMRRLAEHNLGVFAVYSGNRYLIIRTKFEEFLLNNSTI' A
#
# COMPACT_ATOMS: atom_id res chain seq x y z
N MET A 1 -13.57 5.83 20.21
CA MET A 1 -13.40 4.96 19.05
C MET A 1 -11.94 4.56 18.92
N GLU A 2 -11.72 3.29 18.78
CA GLU A 2 -10.36 2.77 18.69
C GLU A 2 -9.81 2.91 17.28
N LYS A 3 -8.53 3.22 17.19
CA LYS A 3 -7.83 3.20 15.93
C LYS A 3 -7.10 1.88 15.80
N LEU A 4 -7.24 1.26 14.63
CA LEU A 4 -6.48 0.08 14.35
C LEU A 4 -5.03 0.48 14.05
N ALA A 5 -4.09 -0.34 14.51
CA ALA A 5 -2.71 -0.18 14.09
C ALA A 5 -2.63 -0.44 12.58
N LEU A 6 -1.64 0.14 11.91
CA LEU A 6 -1.51 -0.07 10.47
C LEU A 6 -1.38 -1.55 10.13
N SER A 7 -0.69 -2.30 10.99
CA SER A 7 -0.53 -3.74 10.78
C SER A 7 -1.83 -4.52 10.90
N GLU A 8 -2.88 -3.90 11.42
CA GLU A 8 -4.18 -4.54 11.58
C GLU A 8 -5.17 -4.16 10.50
N LYS A 9 -4.83 -3.19 9.66
CA LYS A 9 -5.71 -2.76 8.58
C LYS A 9 -5.50 -3.62 7.36
N TYR A 10 -6.60 -3.99 6.71
CA TYR A 10 -6.50 -4.75 5.47
C TYR A 10 -6.00 -3.86 4.33
N MET A 11 -6.53 -2.64 4.24
CA MET A 11 -6.12 -1.70 3.20
C MET A 11 -5.57 -0.44 3.82
N LEU A 12 -4.55 0.12 3.18
CA LEU A 12 -3.85 1.31 3.63
C LEU A 12 -3.98 2.40 2.58
N SER A 13 -4.07 3.65 3.03
CA SER A 13 -3.94 4.77 2.10
C SER A 13 -2.48 4.87 1.65
N ILE A 14 -2.21 5.71 0.66
CA ILE A 14 -0.84 5.92 0.19
C ILE A 14 0.06 6.38 1.33
N ASN A 15 -0.42 7.36 2.13
CA ASN A 15 0.36 7.86 3.25
C ASN A 15 0.61 6.79 4.31
N GLU A 16 -0.43 6.01 4.62
CA GLU A 16 -0.28 4.95 5.60
C GLU A 16 0.68 3.87 5.11
N ALA A 17 0.56 3.50 3.85
CA ALA A 17 1.45 2.47 3.28
C ALA A 17 2.89 2.97 3.24
N GLY A 18 3.09 4.23 2.88
CA GLY A 18 4.43 4.80 2.88
C GLY A 18 5.07 4.74 4.25
N ALA A 19 4.31 5.04 5.30
CA ALA A 19 4.81 5.00 6.65
C ALA A 19 5.06 3.56 7.12
N TYR A 20 4.11 2.67 6.83
CA TYR A 20 4.20 1.30 7.30
C TYR A 20 5.35 0.55 6.64
N PHE A 21 5.54 0.76 5.33
CA PHE A 21 6.58 0.07 4.58
C PHE A 21 7.87 0.87 4.45
N ASN A 22 7.91 2.06 5.03
CA ASN A 22 9.09 2.92 4.99
C ASN A 22 9.48 3.26 3.55
N ILE A 23 8.49 3.61 2.75
CA ILE A 23 8.68 3.99 1.35
C ILE A 23 8.14 5.40 1.16
N GLY A 24 8.83 6.23 0.39
CA GLY A 24 8.38 7.59 0.15
C GLY A 24 6.99 7.62 -0.49
N VAL A 25 6.20 8.63 -0.15
CA VAL A 25 4.82 8.74 -0.61
C VAL A 25 4.73 8.79 -2.13
N LYS A 26 5.62 9.55 -2.77
CA LYS A 26 5.61 9.64 -4.23
C LYS A 26 5.87 8.29 -4.88
N LYS A 27 6.83 7.56 -4.34
CA LYS A 27 7.14 6.25 -4.86
C LYS A 27 6.00 5.27 -4.60
N MET A 28 5.39 5.36 -3.42
CA MET A 28 4.26 4.51 -3.08
C MET A 28 3.11 4.73 -4.05
N ARG A 29 2.83 5.99 -4.38
CA ARG A 29 1.77 6.31 -5.34
C ARG A 29 2.09 5.71 -6.71
N ARG A 30 3.33 5.85 -7.16
CA ARG A 30 3.72 5.30 -8.46
C ARG A 30 3.55 3.79 -8.49
N LEU A 31 3.95 3.13 -7.42
CA LEU A 31 3.79 1.68 -7.32
C LEU A 31 2.31 1.30 -7.41
N ALA A 32 1.46 2.06 -6.73
CA ALA A 32 0.03 1.79 -6.77
C ALA A 32 -0.53 1.98 -8.18
N GLU A 33 -0.13 3.05 -8.85
CA GLU A 33 -0.62 3.34 -10.20
C GLU A 33 -0.27 2.23 -11.18
N HIS A 34 0.90 1.64 -11.01
CA HIS A 34 1.38 0.62 -11.95
C HIS A 34 0.96 -0.79 -11.58
N ASN A 35 0.28 -0.95 -10.44
CA ASN A 35 -0.05 -2.29 -9.95
C ASN A 35 -1.50 -2.40 -9.52
N LEU A 36 -2.38 -1.67 -10.20
CA LEU A 36 -3.81 -1.80 -9.93
C LEU A 36 -4.26 -3.22 -10.25
N GLY A 37 -5.03 -3.81 -9.35
CA GLY A 37 -5.47 -5.18 -9.51
C GLY A 37 -4.48 -6.20 -8.99
N VAL A 38 -3.26 -5.78 -8.64
CA VAL A 38 -2.26 -6.67 -8.04
C VAL A 38 -2.27 -6.46 -6.53
N PHE A 39 -1.81 -5.29 -6.07
CA PHE A 39 -1.89 -4.99 -4.65
C PHE A 39 -2.55 -3.65 -4.37
N ALA A 40 -3.03 -2.97 -5.39
CA ALA A 40 -3.63 -1.66 -5.23
C ALA A 40 -5.02 -1.63 -5.84
N VAL A 41 -5.88 -0.82 -5.26
CA VAL A 41 -7.21 -0.53 -5.82
C VAL A 41 -7.41 0.97 -5.85
N TYR A 42 -8.20 1.40 -6.81
CA TYR A 42 -8.57 2.80 -6.91
C TYR A 42 -10.04 2.92 -6.47
N SER A 43 -10.27 3.66 -5.42
CA SER A 43 -11.61 3.74 -4.84
C SER A 43 -11.92 5.19 -4.48
N GLY A 44 -12.95 5.75 -5.12
CA GLY A 44 -13.43 7.09 -4.77
C GLY A 44 -12.33 8.14 -4.79
N ASN A 45 -11.65 8.31 -5.88
CA ASN A 45 -10.62 9.34 -6.07
C ASN A 45 -9.33 9.11 -5.31
N ARG A 46 -9.11 7.91 -4.79
CA ARG A 46 -7.83 7.64 -4.10
C ARG A 46 -7.40 6.21 -4.32
N TYR A 47 -6.10 6.00 -4.18
CA TYR A 47 -5.52 4.67 -4.24
C TYR A 47 -5.48 4.07 -2.84
N LEU A 48 -5.75 2.78 -2.76
CA LEU A 48 -5.63 2.02 -1.53
C LEU A 48 -4.70 0.85 -1.79
N ILE A 49 -3.88 0.53 -0.80
CA ILE A 49 -2.93 -0.57 -0.90
C ILE A 49 -3.45 -1.73 -0.07
N ILE A 50 -3.55 -2.90 -0.69
CA ILE A 50 -3.91 -4.12 0.04
C ILE A 50 -2.65 -4.58 0.74
N ARG A 51 -2.60 -4.40 2.05
CA ARG A 51 -1.38 -4.59 2.83
C ARG A 51 -0.76 -5.97 2.61
N THR A 52 -1.56 -7.01 2.72
CA THR A 52 -1.02 -8.37 2.61
C THR A 52 -0.49 -8.66 1.21
N LYS A 53 -1.14 -8.13 0.19
CA LYS A 53 -0.67 -8.34 -1.18
C LYS A 53 0.62 -7.58 -1.45
N PHE A 54 0.75 -6.38 -0.89
CA PHE A 54 1.98 -5.63 -1.06
C PHE A 54 3.13 -6.31 -0.31
N GLU A 55 2.83 -6.91 0.83
CA GLU A 55 3.84 -7.68 1.56
C GLU A 55 4.36 -8.83 0.69
N GLU A 56 3.46 -9.53 0.00
CA GLU A 56 3.88 -10.58 -0.92
C GLU A 56 4.71 -10.03 -2.07
N PHE A 57 4.29 -8.88 -2.60
CA PHE A 57 5.02 -8.23 -3.68
C PHE A 57 6.46 -7.94 -3.27
N LEU A 58 6.65 -7.45 -2.05
CA LEU A 58 7.99 -7.16 -1.54
C LEU A 58 8.83 -8.42 -1.39
N LEU A 59 8.21 -9.53 -1.00
CA LEU A 59 8.94 -10.79 -0.86
C LEU A 59 9.47 -11.29 -2.19
N ASN A 60 8.80 -10.94 -3.29
CA ASN A 60 9.14 -11.43 -4.61
C ASN A 60 9.97 -10.44 -5.43
N ASN A 61 10.28 -9.29 -4.88
CA ASN A 61 11.00 -8.24 -5.60
C ASN A 61 12.07 -7.64 -4.70
N SER A 62 13.32 -7.87 -5.06
CA SER A 62 14.43 -7.35 -4.26
C SER A 62 14.67 -5.86 -4.51
N THR A 63 14.10 -5.33 -5.57
CA THR A 63 14.25 -3.91 -5.93
C THR A 63 12.91 -3.37 -6.39
N ILE A 64 12.55 -2.26 -5.87
CA ILE A 64 11.32 -1.57 -6.27
C ILE A 64 11.63 -0.08 -6.59
#